data_e831d849f5465a08f3112d6c5be33d9a
#
_entry.id   e831d849f5465a08f3112d6c5be33d9a
#
_cell.length_a   1.000
_cell.length_b   1.000
_cell.length_c   1.000
_cell.angle_alpha   90.00
_cell.angle_beta   90.00
_cell.angle_gamma   90.00
#
_symmetry.space_group_name_H-M   'P 1'
#
loop_
_entity.id
_entity.type
_entity.pdbx_description
1 polymer ?
#
loop_
_entity_poly.entity_id
_entity_poly.type
_entity_poly.pdbx_seq_one_letter_code
_entity_poly.pdbx_strand_id
1 'polypeptide(L)'
;LESGGPVARQVEGGVGTRRGIMWKTGTSFGFRDAWAVGVSDHYTVGVWVGRPDGTPNPGFFGANIAAPMLVDVFAAIDSAAPAPRTPPPSVQSARICWPLGLRADAAPAALCHQERTAWLLQGAAPATFPDRLRQGAARYTDFRDVRTGLRVRAACTSEPVQSMEMARWPAALEPWLDAATRARAIPPAWTASCAQAAAP
;
A
#
# COMPACT_ATOMS: atom_id res chain seq x y z
N LEU A 1 2.26 11.40 -1.54
CA LEU A 1 2.59 12.79 -1.86
C LEU A 1 3.99 13.08 -1.31
N GLU A 2 4.87 13.56 -2.18
CA GLU A 2 6.27 13.84 -1.81
C GLU A 2 6.34 15.12 -0.96
N SER A 3 6.68 14.95 0.31
CA SER A 3 7.13 16.04 1.16
C SER A 3 8.65 15.88 1.31
N GLY A 4 9.46 16.70 0.66
CA GLY A 4 10.91 16.69 0.82
C GLY A 4 11.75 16.23 -0.37
N GLY A 5 11.26 16.37 -1.60
CA GLY A 5 12.07 16.17 -2.81
C GLY A 5 13.14 17.25 -3.05
N PRO A 6 13.96 17.15 -4.13
CA PRO A 6 15.03 18.09 -4.44
C PRO A 6 14.61 19.56 -4.49
N VAL A 7 13.33 19.81 -4.82
CA VAL A 7 12.76 21.17 -4.88
C VAL A 7 12.58 21.75 -3.48
N ALA A 8 12.24 20.94 -2.46
CA ALA A 8 12.16 21.41 -1.07
C ALA A 8 13.51 21.95 -0.58
N ARG A 9 14.62 21.35 -1.02
CA ARG A 9 15.99 21.82 -0.66
C ARG A 9 16.40 23.10 -1.37
N GLN A 10 15.89 23.38 -2.57
CA GLN A 10 16.13 24.65 -3.28
C GLN A 10 15.35 25.81 -2.66
N VAL A 11 14.22 25.50 -2.03
CA VAL A 11 13.39 26.51 -1.34
C VAL A 11 13.87 26.78 0.09
N GLU A 12 14.60 25.84 0.72
CA GLU A 12 15.23 26.03 2.03
C GLU A 12 16.32 27.14 2.06
N GLY A 13 16.89 27.49 0.91
CA GLY A 13 17.84 28.59 0.77
C GLY A 13 17.23 29.99 0.61
N GLY A 14 15.92 30.09 0.44
CA GLY A 14 15.18 31.36 0.29
C GLY A 14 14.27 31.61 1.48
N VAL A 15 14.55 32.68 2.21
CA VAL A 15 13.76 33.28 3.29
C VAL A 15 12.31 32.78 3.37
N GLY A 16 12.06 31.86 4.31
CA GLY A 16 10.78 31.73 4.96
C GLY A 16 9.64 31.10 4.17
N THR A 17 9.64 29.78 3.96
CA THR A 17 8.35 29.12 3.79
C THR A 17 8.42 27.65 4.20
N ARG A 18 8.17 27.39 5.45
CA ARG A 18 7.61 26.11 5.93
C ARG A 18 6.13 26.05 5.51
N ARG A 19 5.84 26.21 4.25
CA ARG A 19 4.48 26.04 3.74
C ARG A 19 4.23 24.56 3.57
N GLY A 20 3.27 23.99 4.27
CA GLY A 20 2.85 22.60 4.15
C GLY A 20 2.18 22.29 2.81
N ILE A 21 2.89 22.52 1.69
CA ILE A 21 2.39 22.17 0.36
C ILE A 21 2.64 20.68 0.13
N MET A 22 1.58 19.93 -0.11
CA MET A 22 1.67 18.57 -0.62
C MET A 22 1.60 18.61 -2.14
N TRP A 23 2.56 17.99 -2.80
CA TRP A 23 2.64 18.06 -4.26
C TRP A 23 3.07 16.74 -4.89
N LYS A 24 2.75 16.59 -6.17
CA LYS A 24 3.14 15.46 -7.01
C LYS A 24 3.48 15.95 -8.40
N THR A 25 4.56 15.41 -8.98
CA THR A 25 4.94 15.68 -10.36
C THR A 25 4.53 14.53 -11.28
N GLY A 26 4.38 14.85 -12.55
CA GLY A 26 4.19 13.91 -13.64
C GLY A 26 5.02 14.30 -14.84
N THR A 27 5.47 13.30 -15.59
CA THR A 27 6.14 13.49 -16.88
C THR A 27 5.53 12.49 -17.86
N SER A 28 5.01 12.96 -18.98
CA SER A 28 4.44 12.06 -19.99
C SER A 28 5.54 11.34 -20.76
N PHE A 29 5.14 10.23 -21.41
CA PHE A 29 6.03 9.49 -22.29
C PHE A 29 6.62 10.40 -23.37
N GLY A 30 7.93 10.32 -23.56
CA GLY A 30 8.67 11.12 -24.54
C GLY A 30 8.83 12.60 -24.17
N PHE A 31 8.67 12.98 -22.89
CA PHE A 31 8.88 14.36 -22.40
C PHE A 31 8.00 15.42 -23.08
N ARG A 32 6.78 15.05 -23.42
CA ARG A 32 5.83 15.98 -24.07
C ARG A 32 5.21 16.93 -23.08
N ASP A 33 4.93 16.42 -21.85
CA ASP A 33 4.27 17.18 -20.80
C ASP A 33 5.01 17.03 -19.48
N ALA A 34 5.29 18.15 -18.86
CA ALA A 34 5.79 18.23 -17.50
C ALA A 34 4.69 18.81 -16.61
N TRP A 35 4.25 18.05 -15.61
CA TRP A 35 3.20 18.42 -14.68
C TRP A 35 3.71 18.54 -13.26
N ALA A 36 3.14 19.49 -12.52
CA ALA A 36 3.18 19.52 -11.08
C ALA A 36 1.81 19.96 -10.55
N VAL A 37 1.27 19.20 -9.60
CA VAL A 37 0.03 19.56 -8.91
C VAL A 37 0.33 19.64 -7.42
N GLY A 38 -0.06 20.75 -6.79
CA GLY A 38 0.15 21.01 -5.38
C GLY A 38 -1.14 21.41 -4.68
N VAL A 39 -1.21 21.11 -3.39
CA VAL A 39 -2.34 21.45 -2.51
C VAL A 39 -1.78 22.08 -1.25
N SER A 40 -2.23 23.27 -0.91
CA SER A 40 -2.08 23.90 0.40
C SER A 40 -3.38 23.79 1.19
N ASP A 41 -3.47 24.52 2.29
CA ASP A 41 -4.72 24.58 3.06
C ASP A 41 -5.80 25.43 2.39
N HIS A 42 -5.40 26.31 1.45
CA HIS A 42 -6.28 27.29 0.80
C HIS A 42 -6.44 27.06 -0.71
N TYR A 43 -5.41 26.49 -1.37
CA TYR A 43 -5.35 26.42 -2.83
C TYR A 43 -4.97 25.02 -3.32
N THR A 44 -5.52 24.68 -4.47
CA THR A 44 -5.00 23.62 -5.33
C THR A 44 -4.50 24.25 -6.61
N VAL A 45 -3.22 24.03 -6.93
CA VAL A 45 -2.57 24.62 -8.10
C VAL A 45 -2.04 23.50 -8.99
N GLY A 46 -2.33 23.58 -10.27
CA GLY A 46 -1.75 22.73 -11.29
C GLY A 46 -0.86 23.57 -12.22
N VAL A 47 0.36 23.10 -12.47
CA VAL A 47 1.29 23.67 -13.44
C VAL A 47 1.52 22.64 -14.53
N TRP A 48 1.31 23.06 -15.76
CA TRP A 48 1.63 22.31 -16.97
C TRP A 48 2.62 23.08 -17.82
N VAL A 49 3.66 22.38 -18.27
CA VAL A 49 4.63 22.91 -19.24
C VAL A 49 4.74 21.90 -20.37
N GLY A 50 4.42 22.35 -21.55
CA GLY A 50 4.41 21.50 -22.76
C GLY A 50 4.19 22.35 -24.01
N ARG A 51 4.11 21.68 -25.15
CA ARG A 51 3.75 22.29 -26.41
C ARG A 51 2.36 21.83 -26.85
N PRO A 52 1.49 22.74 -27.32
CA PRO A 52 0.15 22.38 -27.76
C PRO A 52 0.12 21.36 -28.90
N ASP A 53 1.17 21.31 -29.73
CA ASP A 53 1.33 20.33 -30.81
C ASP A 53 1.86 18.96 -30.33
N GLY A 54 2.15 18.81 -29.04
CA GLY A 54 2.69 17.59 -28.47
C GLY A 54 4.14 17.28 -28.84
N THR A 55 4.88 18.25 -29.40
CA THR A 55 6.31 18.08 -29.71
C THR A 55 7.09 17.84 -28.43
N PRO A 56 7.95 16.79 -28.38
CA PRO A 56 8.78 16.49 -27.21
C PRO A 56 9.72 17.63 -26.81
N ASN A 57 9.94 17.77 -25.50
CA ASN A 57 10.97 18.63 -24.92
C ASN A 57 11.96 17.76 -24.12
N PRO A 58 12.98 17.15 -24.76
CA PRO A 58 13.91 16.25 -24.09
C PRO A 58 14.54 16.91 -22.86
N GLY A 59 14.54 16.18 -21.72
CA GLY A 59 15.06 16.70 -20.45
C GLY A 59 14.07 17.52 -19.62
N PHE A 60 12.85 17.75 -20.09
CA PHE A 60 11.81 18.42 -19.32
C PHE A 60 11.05 17.43 -18.44
N PHE A 61 11.47 17.36 -17.19
CA PHE A 61 10.77 16.56 -16.17
C PHE A 61 9.88 17.45 -15.33
N GLY A 62 8.74 16.91 -14.89
CA GLY A 62 7.86 17.63 -13.98
C GLY A 62 8.59 18.16 -12.73
N ALA A 63 9.55 17.38 -12.21
CA ALA A 63 10.31 17.75 -11.01
C ALA A 63 11.29 18.94 -11.21
N ASN A 64 11.86 19.12 -12.37
CA ASN A 64 12.85 20.17 -12.61
C ASN A 64 12.30 21.41 -13.34
N ILE A 65 11.13 21.29 -13.98
CA ILE A 65 10.53 22.41 -14.72
C ILE A 65 9.22 22.87 -14.06
N ALA A 66 8.24 21.96 -13.87
CA ALA A 66 6.93 22.35 -13.37
C ALA A 66 6.88 22.56 -11.85
N ALA A 67 7.66 21.77 -11.07
CA ALA A 67 7.64 21.90 -9.63
C ALA A 67 8.24 23.20 -9.09
N PRO A 68 9.36 23.77 -9.62
CA PRO A 68 9.81 25.11 -9.23
C PRO A 68 8.75 26.18 -9.47
N MET A 69 8.12 26.17 -10.66
CA MET A 69 7.04 27.11 -10.98
C MET A 69 5.84 26.96 -10.05
N LEU A 70 5.49 25.72 -9.67
CA LEU A 70 4.43 25.48 -8.68
C LEU A 70 4.74 26.15 -7.35
N VAL A 71 5.97 26.02 -6.87
CA VAL A 71 6.42 26.65 -5.61
C VAL A 71 6.36 28.17 -5.70
N ASP A 72 6.79 28.76 -6.82
CA ASP A 72 6.74 30.19 -7.05
C ASP A 72 5.30 30.72 -7.08
N VAL A 73 4.39 29.98 -7.72
CA VAL A 73 2.96 30.34 -7.72
C VAL A 73 2.39 30.31 -6.30
N PHE A 74 2.64 29.25 -5.53
CA PHE A 74 2.20 29.23 -4.13
C PHE A 74 2.83 30.35 -3.31
N ALA A 75 4.10 30.67 -3.54
CA ALA A 75 4.75 31.78 -2.87
C ALA A 75 4.06 33.13 -3.14
N ALA A 76 3.50 33.29 -4.33
CA ALA A 76 2.82 34.51 -4.72
C ALA A 76 1.38 34.62 -4.22
N ILE A 77 0.64 33.50 -4.14
CA ILE A 77 -0.81 33.53 -3.86
C ILE A 77 -1.18 33.09 -2.44
N ASP A 78 -0.36 32.27 -1.79
CA ASP A 78 -0.66 31.69 -0.48
C ASP A 78 0.28 32.28 0.57
N SER A 79 -0.13 33.40 1.16
CA SER A 79 0.61 34.09 2.24
C SER A 79 0.20 33.65 3.64
N ALA A 80 -0.85 32.84 3.76
CA ALA A 80 -1.39 32.40 5.04
C ALA A 80 -0.45 31.42 5.75
N ALA A 81 -0.49 31.41 7.08
CA ALA A 81 0.22 30.42 7.88
C ALA A 81 -0.40 29.03 7.69
N PRO A 82 0.41 27.96 7.63
CA PRO A 82 -0.12 26.59 7.56
C PRO A 82 -1.01 26.28 8.75
N ALA A 83 -2.20 25.74 8.49
CA ALA A 83 -3.09 25.24 9.53
C ALA A 83 -2.86 23.75 9.80
N PRO A 84 -3.10 23.25 11.04
CA PRO A 84 -3.08 21.83 11.31
C PRO A 84 -4.12 21.10 10.47
N ARG A 85 -3.70 20.12 9.66
CA ARG A 85 -4.61 19.32 8.85
C ARG A 85 -5.19 18.19 9.68
N THR A 86 -6.50 18.22 9.86
CA THR A 86 -7.23 17.11 10.47
C THR A 86 -7.89 16.27 9.37
N PRO A 87 -7.84 14.94 9.48
CA PRO A 87 -8.60 14.09 8.57
C PRO A 87 -10.09 14.42 8.64
N PRO A 88 -10.83 14.37 7.52
CA PRO A 88 -12.27 14.55 7.56
C PRO A 88 -12.94 13.45 8.39
N PRO A 89 -14.13 13.69 8.97
CA PRO A 89 -14.84 12.71 9.82
C PRO A 89 -15.09 11.36 9.15
N SER A 90 -15.14 11.35 7.82
CA SER A 90 -15.30 10.13 7.02
C SER A 90 -14.04 9.26 6.96
N VAL A 91 -12.89 9.77 7.41
CA VAL A 91 -11.62 9.04 7.38
C VAL A 91 -11.19 8.70 8.80
N GLN A 92 -10.95 7.43 9.05
CA GLN A 92 -10.58 6.88 10.35
C GLN A 92 -9.30 6.07 10.25
N SER A 93 -8.41 6.22 11.22
CA SER A 93 -7.25 5.35 11.36
C SER A 93 -7.67 4.04 12.01
N ALA A 94 -7.28 2.91 11.44
CA ALA A 94 -7.54 1.59 12.02
C ALA A 94 -6.36 0.65 11.77
N ARG A 95 -6.23 -0.38 12.63
CA ARG A 95 -5.32 -1.48 12.36
C ARG A 95 -5.98 -2.47 11.43
N ILE A 96 -5.26 -2.87 10.41
CA ILE A 96 -5.67 -3.86 9.42
C ILE A 96 -4.71 -5.04 9.40
N CYS A 97 -5.24 -6.20 9.07
CA CYS A 97 -4.52 -7.47 8.98
C CYS A 97 -4.20 -7.80 7.53
N TRP A 98 -2.92 -7.92 7.21
CA TRP A 98 -2.45 -8.46 5.94
C TRP A 98 -2.29 -9.99 6.01
N PRO A 99 -2.50 -10.71 4.89
CA PRO A 99 -2.65 -10.19 3.51
C PRO A 99 -4.09 -9.83 3.11
N LEU A 100 -5.10 -10.07 3.93
CA LEU A 100 -6.51 -9.96 3.51
C LEU A 100 -7.09 -8.55 3.64
N GLY A 101 -6.41 -7.61 4.28
CA GLY A 101 -6.93 -6.26 4.50
C GLY A 101 -8.11 -6.20 5.49
N LEU A 102 -8.30 -7.21 6.33
CA LEU A 102 -9.36 -7.25 7.33
C LEU A 102 -9.04 -6.28 8.49
N ARG A 103 -10.06 -5.76 9.16
CA ARG A 103 -9.85 -5.02 10.40
C ARG A 103 -9.28 -5.96 11.48
N ALA A 104 -8.25 -5.50 12.19
CA ALA A 104 -7.55 -6.34 13.18
C ALA A 104 -8.42 -6.70 14.38
N ASP A 105 -9.40 -5.84 14.73
CA ASP A 105 -10.36 -6.09 15.82
C ASP A 105 -11.39 -7.19 15.52
N ALA A 106 -11.56 -7.54 14.24
CA ALA A 106 -12.50 -8.56 13.78
C ALA A 106 -11.84 -9.76 13.09
N ALA A 107 -10.52 -9.73 12.89
CA ALA A 107 -9.80 -10.76 12.14
C ALA A 107 -9.33 -11.91 13.05
N PRO A 108 -9.69 -13.18 12.75
CA PRO A 108 -9.06 -14.33 13.38
C PRO A 108 -7.53 -14.33 13.17
N ALA A 109 -6.77 -14.79 14.17
CA ALA A 109 -5.30 -14.82 14.12
C ALA A 109 -4.76 -15.57 12.89
N ALA A 110 -5.42 -16.63 12.46
CA ALA A 110 -5.06 -17.41 11.28
C ALA A 110 -5.16 -16.64 9.95
N LEU A 111 -5.89 -15.52 9.93
CA LEU A 111 -6.06 -14.65 8.79
C LEU A 111 -5.22 -13.36 8.88
N CYS A 112 -4.44 -13.20 9.98
CA CYS A 112 -3.66 -12.00 10.27
C CYS A 112 -2.17 -12.34 10.39
N HIS A 113 -1.42 -12.22 9.30
CA HIS A 113 0.02 -12.49 9.31
C HIS A 113 0.84 -11.25 9.66
N GLN A 114 0.30 -10.06 9.43
CA GLN A 114 0.94 -8.79 9.75
C GLN A 114 -0.12 -7.71 9.98
N GLU A 115 0.04 -6.95 11.06
CA GLU A 115 -0.79 -5.77 11.30
C GLU A 115 -0.14 -4.51 10.77
N ARG A 116 -0.94 -3.63 10.20
CA ARG A 116 -0.56 -2.29 9.74
C ARG A 116 -1.65 -1.29 10.08
N THR A 117 -1.23 -0.08 10.40
CA THR A 117 -2.17 1.06 10.49
C THR A 117 -2.48 1.57 9.09
N ALA A 118 -3.75 1.76 8.80
CA ALA A 118 -4.24 2.31 7.55
C ALA A 118 -5.35 3.33 7.79
N TRP A 119 -5.52 4.23 6.83
CA TRP A 119 -6.66 5.13 6.79
C TRP A 119 -7.81 4.47 6.04
N LEU A 120 -8.94 4.37 6.68
CA LEU A 120 -10.16 3.78 6.12
C LEU A 120 -11.18 4.87 5.82
N LEU A 121 -11.74 4.88 4.62
CA LEU A 121 -12.85 5.73 4.26
C LEU A 121 -14.15 5.08 4.74
N GLN A 122 -14.92 5.79 5.56
CA GLN A 122 -16.19 5.30 6.14
C GLN A 122 -16.05 3.95 6.87
N GLY A 123 -14.87 3.68 7.42
CA GLY A 123 -14.58 2.42 8.12
C GLY A 123 -14.44 1.18 7.22
N ALA A 124 -14.55 1.34 5.90
CA ALA A 124 -14.44 0.23 4.96
C ALA A 124 -12.98 -0.14 4.71
N ALA A 125 -12.65 -1.40 4.98
CA ALA A 125 -11.39 -1.99 4.54
C ALA A 125 -11.59 -2.62 3.15
N PRO A 126 -10.79 -2.25 2.13
CA PRO A 126 -10.97 -2.80 0.79
C PRO A 126 -10.62 -4.30 0.78
N ALA A 127 -11.38 -5.07 0.02
CA ALA A 127 -11.10 -6.48 -0.18
C ALA A 127 -9.73 -6.68 -0.85
N THR A 128 -9.03 -7.74 -0.45
CA THR A 128 -7.75 -8.12 -1.06
C THR A 128 -7.99 -8.68 -2.46
N PHE A 129 -7.13 -8.31 -3.40
CA PHE A 129 -7.16 -8.86 -4.75
C PHE A 129 -6.80 -10.35 -4.77
N PRO A 130 -7.44 -11.16 -5.62
CA PRO A 130 -7.08 -12.57 -5.80
C PRO A 130 -5.65 -12.69 -6.33
N ASP A 131 -4.94 -13.75 -5.92
CA ASP A 131 -3.62 -14.07 -6.45
C ASP A 131 -3.74 -14.62 -7.88
N ARG A 132 -3.49 -13.76 -8.86
CA ARG A 132 -3.58 -14.11 -10.29
C ARG A 132 -2.48 -15.09 -10.74
N LEU A 133 -1.35 -15.14 -10.02
CA LEU A 133 -0.23 -16.02 -10.39
C LEU A 133 -0.49 -17.47 -9.97
N ARG A 134 -1.19 -17.69 -8.86
CA ARG A 134 -1.49 -19.03 -8.34
C ARG A 134 -2.88 -19.55 -8.66
N GLN A 135 -3.68 -18.81 -9.38
CA GLN A 135 -5.10 -19.17 -9.68
C GLN A 135 -5.88 -19.57 -8.40
N GLY A 136 -5.51 -18.99 -7.26
CA GLY A 136 -6.06 -19.33 -5.96
C GLY A 136 -6.56 -18.11 -5.20
N ALA A 137 -7.51 -18.33 -4.32
CA ALA A 137 -7.97 -17.30 -3.41
C ALA A 137 -6.87 -16.98 -2.38
N ALA A 138 -6.80 -15.71 -1.93
CA ALA A 138 -5.97 -15.30 -0.80
C ALA A 138 -6.39 -15.99 0.52
N ARG A 139 -7.58 -16.60 0.55
CA ARG A 139 -8.05 -17.51 1.61
C ARG A 139 -8.07 -18.95 1.11
N TYR A 140 -7.76 -19.88 1.99
CA TYR A 140 -7.92 -21.30 1.74
C TYR A 140 -8.33 -22.01 3.03
N THR A 141 -8.99 -23.15 2.91
CA THR A 141 -9.34 -24.01 4.05
C THR A 141 -8.20 -24.99 4.31
N ASP A 142 -7.71 -25.00 5.55
CA ASP A 142 -6.77 -25.98 6.06
C ASP A 142 -7.51 -26.96 6.97
N PHE A 143 -7.12 -28.22 6.94
CA PHE A 143 -7.71 -29.26 7.80
C PHE A 143 -6.67 -29.72 8.81
N ARG A 144 -7.06 -29.78 10.09
CA ARG A 144 -6.17 -30.12 11.18
C ARG A 144 -6.75 -31.22 12.06
N ASP A 145 -5.89 -32.09 12.51
CA ASP A 145 -6.18 -33.04 13.58
C ASP A 145 -6.46 -32.28 14.87
N VAL A 146 -7.59 -32.55 15.50
CA VAL A 146 -8.06 -31.81 16.69
C VAL A 146 -7.11 -31.96 17.88
N ARG A 147 -6.45 -33.12 18.01
CA ARG A 147 -5.57 -33.43 19.13
C ARG A 147 -4.16 -32.85 18.98
N THR A 148 -3.62 -32.89 17.77
CA THR A 148 -2.22 -32.50 17.52
C THR A 148 -2.07 -31.11 16.90
N GLY A 149 -3.14 -30.56 16.32
CA GLY A 149 -3.10 -29.32 15.55
C GLY A 149 -2.34 -29.40 14.22
N LEU A 150 -1.80 -30.57 13.87
CA LEU A 150 -1.06 -30.81 12.65
C LEU A 150 -2.01 -30.92 11.44
N ARG A 151 -1.50 -30.62 10.26
CA ARG A 151 -2.28 -30.69 9.02
C ARG A 151 -2.59 -32.13 8.65
N VAL A 152 -3.81 -32.34 8.18
CA VAL A 152 -4.29 -33.63 7.70
C VAL A 152 -5.05 -33.46 6.36
N ARG A 153 -5.24 -34.58 5.68
CA ARG A 153 -6.17 -34.72 4.54
C ARG A 153 -7.15 -35.85 4.87
N ALA A 154 -8.35 -35.76 4.35
CA ALA A 154 -9.36 -36.76 4.56
C ALA A 154 -8.90 -38.22 4.18
N ALA A 155 -8.00 -38.29 3.19
CA ALA A 155 -7.47 -39.58 2.70
C ALA A 155 -6.43 -40.25 3.63
N CYS A 156 -5.89 -39.55 4.62
CA CYS A 156 -4.79 -40.02 5.45
C CYS A 156 -5.02 -39.91 6.95
N THR A 157 -6.26 -39.71 7.39
CA THR A 157 -6.64 -39.69 8.82
C THR A 157 -8.02 -40.28 9.02
N SER A 158 -8.18 -41.00 10.13
CA SER A 158 -9.47 -41.44 10.68
C SER A 158 -9.87 -40.63 11.92
N GLU A 159 -8.98 -39.73 12.38
CA GLU A 159 -9.20 -38.91 13.56
C GLU A 159 -10.14 -37.72 13.28
N PRO A 160 -10.78 -37.16 14.31
CA PRO A 160 -11.60 -35.97 14.15
C PRO A 160 -10.80 -34.79 13.56
N VAL A 161 -11.37 -34.15 12.54
CA VAL A 161 -10.74 -33.09 11.77
C VAL A 161 -11.46 -31.76 12.00
N GLN A 162 -10.71 -30.72 12.26
CA GLN A 162 -11.20 -29.34 12.30
C GLN A 162 -10.79 -28.61 11.03
N SER A 163 -11.75 -27.99 10.37
CA SER A 163 -11.48 -27.07 9.27
C SER A 163 -11.13 -25.68 9.82
N MET A 164 -10.13 -25.03 9.23
CA MET A 164 -9.72 -23.68 9.61
C MET A 164 -9.47 -22.84 8.35
N GLU A 165 -10.04 -21.65 8.31
CA GLU A 165 -9.70 -20.69 7.26
C GLU A 165 -8.33 -20.07 7.52
N MET A 166 -7.50 -20.06 6.52
CA MET A 166 -6.14 -19.53 6.54
C MET A 166 -5.96 -18.46 5.47
N ALA A 167 -5.11 -17.47 5.74
CA ALA A 167 -4.68 -16.51 4.74
C ALA A 167 -3.41 -16.98 4.01
N ARG A 168 -3.26 -16.53 2.77
CA ARG A 168 -2.07 -16.76 1.95
C ARG A 168 -1.61 -15.43 1.35
N TRP A 169 -0.32 -15.17 1.40
CA TRP A 169 0.25 -14.03 0.68
C TRP A 169 0.19 -14.27 -0.83
N PRO A 170 -0.07 -13.24 -1.63
CA PRO A 170 0.10 -13.31 -3.08
C PRO A 170 1.54 -13.69 -3.42
N ALA A 171 1.71 -14.61 -4.39
CA ALA A 171 3.02 -15.13 -4.78
C ALA A 171 4.02 -14.04 -5.17
N ALA A 172 3.54 -12.97 -5.82
CA ALA A 172 4.38 -11.84 -6.20
C ALA A 172 4.96 -11.06 -5.02
N LEU A 173 4.34 -11.14 -3.83
CA LEU A 173 4.80 -10.44 -2.63
C LEU A 173 5.70 -11.31 -1.75
N GLU A 174 5.65 -12.63 -1.86
CA GLU A 174 6.41 -13.55 -0.99
C GLU A 174 7.92 -13.28 -0.94
N PRO A 175 8.61 -12.95 -2.06
CA PRO A 175 10.04 -12.64 -2.03
C PRO A 175 10.38 -11.39 -1.20
N TRP A 176 9.42 -10.46 -1.05
CA TRP A 176 9.60 -9.18 -0.38
C TRP A 176 9.21 -9.18 1.10
N LEU A 177 8.70 -10.32 1.61
CA LEU A 177 8.33 -10.44 3.01
C LEU A 177 9.58 -10.53 3.89
N ASP A 178 9.56 -9.83 5.03
CA ASP A 178 10.55 -10.02 6.07
C ASP A 178 10.44 -11.44 6.69
N ALA A 179 11.52 -11.90 7.35
CA ALA A 179 11.60 -13.24 7.89
C ALA A 179 10.51 -13.54 8.93
N ALA A 180 10.15 -12.56 9.77
CA ALA A 180 9.14 -12.74 10.80
C ALA A 180 7.74 -12.86 10.21
N THR A 181 7.41 -12.05 9.21
CA THR A 181 6.13 -12.13 8.48
C THR A 181 6.02 -13.45 7.72
N ARG A 182 7.10 -13.88 7.09
CA ARG A 182 7.17 -15.17 6.38
C ARG A 182 6.97 -16.34 7.33
N ALA A 183 7.62 -16.34 8.51
CA ALA A 183 7.46 -17.38 9.51
C ALA A 183 6.01 -17.53 10.01
N ARG A 184 5.29 -16.41 10.19
CA ARG A 184 3.87 -16.43 10.58
C ARG A 184 2.94 -16.96 9.49
N ALA A 185 3.37 -16.93 8.23
CA ALA A 185 2.59 -17.44 7.11
C ALA A 185 2.81 -18.93 6.84
N ILE A 186 3.79 -19.56 7.51
CA ILE A 186 4.07 -20.99 7.35
C ILE A 186 2.95 -21.79 8.05
N PRO A 187 2.21 -22.64 7.32
CA PRO A 187 1.23 -23.52 7.93
C PRO A 187 1.94 -24.58 8.79
N PRO A 188 1.26 -25.17 9.78
CA PRO A 188 1.80 -26.29 10.55
C PRO A 188 2.26 -27.46 9.66
N ALA A 189 3.13 -28.29 10.20
CA ALA A 189 3.58 -29.50 9.51
C ALA A 189 2.41 -30.48 9.27
N TRP A 190 2.57 -31.36 8.30
CA TRP A 190 1.67 -32.48 8.11
C TRP A 190 1.88 -33.54 9.21
N THR A 191 0.81 -34.28 9.57
CA THR A 191 0.96 -35.51 10.34
C THR A 191 1.86 -36.48 9.59
N ALA A 192 2.52 -37.40 10.29
CA ALA A 192 3.43 -38.36 9.68
C ALA A 192 2.74 -39.19 8.58
N SER A 193 1.50 -39.63 8.85
CA SER A 193 0.68 -40.38 7.88
C SER A 193 0.36 -39.59 6.60
N CYS A 194 0.13 -38.28 6.75
CA CYS A 194 -0.18 -37.41 5.62
C CYS A 194 1.07 -36.89 4.88
N ALA A 195 2.21 -36.80 5.56
CA ALA A 195 3.48 -36.39 4.94
C ALA A 195 3.96 -37.42 3.91
N GLN A 196 3.81 -38.72 4.21
CA GLN A 196 4.17 -39.79 3.29
C GLN A 196 3.26 -39.85 2.05
N ALA A 197 1.98 -39.51 2.18
CA ALA A 197 1.03 -39.45 1.07
C ALA A 197 1.19 -38.22 0.16
N ALA A 198 2.08 -37.28 0.52
CA ALA A 198 2.33 -36.04 -0.22
C ALA A 198 3.62 -36.05 -1.03
N ALA A 199 4.41 -37.10 -0.98
CA ALA A 199 5.53 -37.31 -1.89
C ALA A 199 5.00 -37.60 -3.31
N PRO A 200 5.51 -36.90 -4.35
CA PRO A 200 5.07 -37.09 -5.73
C PRO A 200 5.43 -38.46 -6.27
#